data_2a6a2eaac68d498cf3921dfed5ca0479
#
_entry.id   2a6a2eaac68d498cf3921dfed5ca0479
#
_cell.length_a   1.000
_cell.length_b   1.000
_cell.length_c   1.000
_cell.angle_alpha   90.00
_cell.angle_beta   90.00
_cell.angle_gamma   90.00
#
_symmetry.space_group_name_H-M   'P 1'
#
loop_
_entity.id
_entity.type
_entity.pdbx_description
1 polymer ?
#
loop_
_entity_poly.entity_id
_entity_poly.type
_entity_poly.pdbx_seq_one_letter_code
_entity_poly.pdbx_strand_id
1 'polypeptide(L)'
;GEVDMLSNNTTLTLTRDTALGFDFGAVTYYDGQGFLVPKKLGVKSAKELNGATVCVAPGTTTELNLADYFRGQKMSFKPVVIEKVEEIRAAFFSGRCDVYTTDASGLYSTRAANVPPPAKADDFIILPEIISKEPLAPAVRHGDQQFADIVRWSQYAMLESEEYGIDSKNVDEMLKSENPTIKRILGVTPGMGKALGVDEKWVYNIIKQVGNYGESFERNVGMGSPLKIDRGLNKLWTQGGLQYAPPIR
;
A
#
# COMPACT_ATOMS: atom_id res chain seq x y z
N GLY A 1 -1.71 19.23 -12.21
CA GLY A 1 -2.52 18.95 -13.35
C GLY A 1 -1.99 17.92 -14.31
N GLU A 2 -0.95 17.14 -13.98
CA GLU A 2 -0.42 16.12 -14.92
C GLU A 2 -1.19 14.81 -14.84
N VAL A 3 -1.80 14.51 -13.69
CA VAL A 3 -2.60 13.31 -13.47
C VAL A 3 -3.89 13.65 -12.74
N ASP A 4 -4.94 12.86 -12.94
CA ASP A 4 -6.22 13.00 -12.26
C ASP A 4 -6.28 12.24 -10.93
N MET A 5 -5.55 11.14 -10.84
CA MET A 5 -5.42 10.31 -9.65
C MET A 5 -3.96 9.99 -9.38
N LEU A 6 -3.53 10.14 -8.15
CA LEU A 6 -2.25 9.65 -7.65
C LEU A 6 -2.48 8.28 -6.98
N SER A 7 -2.11 7.21 -7.68
CA SER A 7 -2.14 5.83 -7.16
C SER A 7 -0.70 5.35 -6.93
N ASN A 8 -0.11 5.84 -5.86
CA ASN A 8 1.23 5.49 -5.42
C ASN A 8 1.17 5.14 -3.93
N ASN A 9 2.29 4.83 -3.28
CA ASN A 9 2.36 4.64 -1.83
C ASN A 9 2.25 6.02 -1.11
N THR A 10 1.07 6.62 -1.25
CA THR A 10 0.73 7.91 -0.65
C THR A 10 -0.03 7.69 0.64
N THR A 11 0.60 8.02 1.77
CA THR A 11 -0.01 7.89 3.09
C THR A 11 -1.11 8.92 3.28
N LEU A 12 -2.31 8.47 3.67
CA LEU A 12 -3.39 9.33 4.11
C LEU A 12 -2.98 9.98 5.44
N THR A 13 -2.88 11.30 5.45
CA THR A 13 -2.60 12.11 6.65
C THR A 13 -3.51 13.30 6.71
N LEU A 14 -3.76 13.83 7.92
CA LEU A 14 -4.59 15.02 8.12
C LEU A 14 -4.15 16.20 7.23
N THR A 15 -2.85 16.47 7.16
CA THR A 15 -2.33 17.58 6.36
C THR A 15 -2.58 17.41 4.87
N ARG A 16 -2.36 16.18 4.36
CA ARG A 16 -2.59 15.88 2.93
C ARG A 16 -4.06 15.95 2.56
N ASP A 17 -4.91 15.42 3.42
CA ASP A 17 -6.35 15.42 3.24
C ASP A 17 -6.95 16.83 3.28
N THR A 18 -6.50 17.66 4.21
CA THR A 18 -7.08 18.99 4.43
C THR A 18 -6.30 20.12 3.77
N ALA A 19 -5.03 20.34 4.16
CA ALA A 19 -4.27 21.51 3.75
C ALA A 19 -3.75 21.43 2.31
N LEU A 20 -3.52 20.22 1.78
CA LEU A 20 -3.06 20.04 0.39
C LEU A 20 -4.20 19.84 -0.60
N GLY A 21 -5.44 19.71 -0.15
CA GLY A 21 -6.61 19.65 -1.00
C GLY A 21 -6.75 18.31 -1.75
N PHE A 22 -6.51 17.19 -1.07
CA PHE A 22 -6.72 15.86 -1.62
C PHE A 22 -7.93 15.18 -0.98
N ASP A 23 -8.74 14.54 -1.82
CA ASP A 23 -9.70 13.51 -1.38
C ASP A 23 -9.04 12.15 -1.50
N PHE A 24 -9.02 11.37 -0.41
CA PHE A 24 -8.48 10.02 -0.43
C PHE A 24 -9.57 8.99 -0.70
N GLY A 25 -9.24 8.01 -1.54
CA GLY A 25 -10.03 6.80 -1.70
C GLY A 25 -9.96 5.90 -0.45
N ALA A 26 -10.46 4.66 -0.58
CA ALA A 26 -10.29 3.66 0.46
C ALA A 26 -8.81 3.26 0.61
N VAL A 27 -8.41 2.89 1.83
CA VAL A 27 -7.04 2.38 2.07
C VAL A 27 -6.84 1.08 1.30
N THR A 28 -5.90 1.09 0.37
CA THR A 28 -5.55 -0.07 -0.44
C THR A 28 -4.51 -0.97 0.21
N TYR A 29 -3.69 -0.40 1.09
CA TYR A 29 -2.65 -1.14 1.79
C TYR A 29 -2.33 -0.49 3.15
N TYR A 30 -2.44 -1.26 4.22
CA TYR A 30 -1.98 -0.88 5.56
C TYR A 30 -0.52 -1.24 5.69
N ASP A 31 0.34 -0.24 5.62
CA ASP A 31 1.80 -0.36 5.71
C ASP A 31 2.33 0.31 6.99
N GLY A 32 3.61 0.32 7.11
CA GLY A 32 4.36 1.02 8.14
C GLY A 32 5.82 1.19 7.71
N GLN A 33 6.47 2.19 8.26
CA GLN A 33 7.86 2.48 7.98
C GLN A 33 8.79 1.47 8.66
N GLY A 34 9.73 0.93 7.89
CA GLY A 34 10.76 0.00 8.35
C GLY A 34 12.18 0.47 8.01
N PHE A 35 13.15 -0.42 8.23
CA PHE A 35 14.56 -0.18 7.98
C PHE A 35 15.19 -1.36 7.23
N LEU A 36 15.85 -1.08 6.12
CA LEU A 36 16.65 -2.03 5.36
C LEU A 36 18.13 -1.76 5.67
N VAL A 37 18.86 -2.81 6.05
CA VAL A 37 20.28 -2.74 6.39
C VAL A 37 21.06 -3.87 5.75
N PRO A 38 22.37 -3.68 5.42
CA PRO A 38 23.25 -4.79 5.05
C PRO A 38 23.45 -5.73 6.25
N LYS A 39 23.42 -7.04 6.04
CA LYS A 39 23.71 -8.04 7.10
C LYS A 39 25.09 -7.83 7.74
N LYS A 40 26.07 -7.37 6.95
CA LYS A 40 27.43 -7.06 7.44
C LYS A 40 27.49 -5.97 8.50
N LEU A 41 26.42 -5.13 8.63
CA LEU A 41 26.33 -4.14 9.69
C LEU A 41 26.16 -4.78 11.07
N GLY A 42 25.69 -6.04 11.13
CA GLY A 42 25.63 -6.84 12.35
C GLY A 42 24.46 -6.50 13.29
N VAL A 43 23.63 -5.50 12.96
CA VAL A 43 22.46 -5.08 13.77
C VAL A 43 21.26 -6.00 13.52
N LYS A 44 20.44 -6.19 14.56
CA LYS A 44 19.22 -7.01 14.52
C LYS A 44 17.96 -6.23 14.90
N SER A 45 18.12 -5.00 15.37
CA SER A 45 17.04 -4.15 15.85
C SER A 45 17.31 -2.70 15.45
N ALA A 46 16.24 -1.95 15.16
CA ALA A 46 16.33 -0.52 14.91
C ALA A 46 16.87 0.27 16.11
N LYS A 47 16.80 -0.29 17.32
CA LYS A 47 17.38 0.30 18.55
C LYS A 47 18.91 0.30 18.55
N GLU A 48 19.53 -0.45 17.66
CA GLU A 48 20.98 -0.52 17.51
C GLU A 48 21.55 0.47 16.48
N LEU A 49 20.67 1.29 15.86
CA LEU A 49 21.03 2.22 14.78
C LEU A 49 21.52 3.59 15.27
N ASN A 50 21.90 3.71 16.55
CA ASN A 50 22.40 5.00 17.07
C ASN A 50 23.66 5.45 16.32
N GLY A 51 23.65 6.67 15.80
CA GLY A 51 24.74 7.28 15.03
C GLY A 51 24.81 6.88 13.56
N ALA A 52 23.93 6.01 13.09
CA ALA A 52 23.91 5.52 11.71
C ALA A 52 23.64 6.63 10.68
N THR A 53 24.17 6.46 9.47
CA THR A 53 23.80 7.25 8.29
C THR A 53 22.55 6.66 7.66
N VAL A 54 21.47 7.45 7.50
CA VAL A 54 20.17 6.98 7.03
C VAL A 54 19.76 7.70 5.76
N CYS A 55 19.58 6.94 4.68
CA CYS A 55 19.01 7.45 3.43
C CYS A 55 17.49 7.59 3.55
N VAL A 56 16.97 8.77 3.22
CA VAL A 56 15.52 9.10 3.29
C VAL A 56 15.14 10.12 2.23
N ALA A 57 13.88 10.06 1.76
CA ALA A 57 13.33 11.05 0.84
C ALA A 57 12.80 12.29 1.60
N PRO A 58 13.05 13.52 1.11
CA PRO A 58 12.58 14.74 1.77
C PRO A 58 11.06 14.92 1.62
N GLY A 59 10.45 15.66 2.58
CA GLY A 59 9.04 16.05 2.53
C GLY A 59 8.06 14.88 2.66
N THR A 60 8.52 13.74 3.16
CA THR A 60 7.70 12.53 3.34
C THR A 60 7.32 12.32 4.80
N THR A 61 6.27 11.51 5.02
CA THR A 61 5.94 10.97 6.35
C THR A 61 7.15 10.22 6.93
N THR A 62 7.89 9.53 6.08
CA THR A 62 9.08 8.75 6.43
C THR A 62 10.17 9.61 7.08
N GLU A 63 10.43 10.81 6.54
CA GLU A 63 11.41 11.74 7.12
C GLU A 63 11.00 12.22 8.52
N LEU A 64 9.73 12.58 8.68
CA LEU A 64 9.17 13.03 9.96
C LEU A 64 9.20 11.91 11.02
N ASN A 65 8.70 10.74 10.66
CA ASN A 65 8.67 9.58 11.56
C ASN A 65 10.08 9.14 11.98
N LEU A 66 11.05 9.19 11.05
CA LEU A 66 12.45 8.89 11.34
C LEU A 66 12.99 9.79 12.45
N ALA A 67 12.79 11.10 12.32
CA ALA A 67 13.25 12.08 13.30
C ALA A 67 12.58 11.86 14.66
N ASP A 68 11.27 11.60 14.68
CA ASP A 68 10.51 11.37 15.91
C ASP A 68 10.90 10.06 16.60
N TYR A 69 11.09 8.98 15.84
CA TYR A 69 11.53 7.70 16.38
C TYR A 69 12.90 7.80 17.07
N PHE A 70 13.90 8.36 16.37
CA PHE A 70 15.26 8.48 16.93
C PHE A 70 15.27 9.39 18.16
N ARG A 71 14.52 10.52 18.12
CA ARG A 71 14.37 11.39 19.30
C ARG A 71 13.70 10.67 20.47
N GLY A 72 12.63 9.92 20.22
CA GLY A 72 11.91 9.15 21.25
C GLY A 72 12.77 8.05 21.88
N GLN A 73 13.65 7.43 21.10
CA GLN A 73 14.63 6.44 21.59
C GLN A 73 15.89 7.07 22.17
N LYS A 74 16.04 8.41 22.22
CA LYS A 74 17.23 9.15 22.63
C LYS A 74 18.48 8.76 21.82
N MET A 75 18.28 8.46 20.54
CA MET A 75 19.31 8.14 19.58
C MET A 75 19.56 9.32 18.64
N SER A 76 20.76 9.34 18.04
CA SER A 76 21.13 10.24 16.95
C SER A 76 21.24 9.48 15.63
N PHE A 77 21.09 10.18 14.51
CA PHE A 77 21.37 9.67 13.17
C PHE A 77 21.91 10.81 12.28
N LYS A 78 22.49 10.43 11.15
CA LYS A 78 22.95 11.36 10.11
C LYS A 78 22.08 11.17 8.88
N PRO A 79 21.16 12.11 8.56
CA PRO A 79 20.31 11.97 7.39
C PRO A 79 21.11 12.18 6.09
N VAL A 80 20.87 11.32 5.12
CA VAL A 80 21.30 11.48 3.73
C VAL A 80 20.03 11.65 2.91
N VAL A 81 19.68 12.91 2.66
CA VAL A 81 18.41 13.30 2.02
C VAL A 81 18.60 13.31 0.51
N ILE A 82 17.81 12.50 -0.19
CA ILE A 82 17.85 12.34 -1.65
C ILE A 82 16.41 12.26 -2.15
N GLU A 83 16.06 13.01 -3.20
CA GLU A 83 14.71 13.11 -3.70
C GLU A 83 14.29 11.89 -4.54
N LYS A 84 15.15 11.44 -5.45
CA LYS A 84 14.82 10.36 -6.38
C LYS A 84 15.08 8.98 -5.77
N VAL A 85 14.09 8.12 -5.83
CA VAL A 85 14.15 6.76 -5.25
C VAL A 85 15.31 5.95 -5.81
N GLU A 86 15.58 6.07 -7.11
CA GLU A 86 16.68 5.38 -7.77
C GLU A 86 18.06 5.82 -7.21
N GLU A 87 18.20 7.11 -6.95
CA GLU A 87 19.43 7.68 -6.37
C GLU A 87 19.57 7.29 -4.88
N ILE A 88 18.46 7.20 -4.12
CA ILE A 88 18.46 6.67 -2.75
C ILE A 88 18.97 5.23 -2.75
N ARG A 89 18.43 4.38 -3.62
CA ARG A 89 18.83 2.97 -3.75
C ARG A 89 20.32 2.86 -4.12
N ALA A 90 20.77 3.64 -5.09
CA ALA A 90 22.19 3.68 -5.49
C ALA A 90 23.09 4.12 -4.34
N ALA A 91 22.70 5.13 -3.57
CA ALA A 91 23.45 5.62 -2.40
C ALA A 91 23.51 4.55 -1.30
N PHE A 92 22.40 3.87 -1.02
CA PHE A 92 22.37 2.79 -0.03
C PHE A 92 23.23 1.60 -0.45
N PHE A 93 23.06 1.09 -1.66
CA PHE A 93 23.80 -0.09 -2.13
C PHE A 93 25.31 0.18 -2.33
N SER A 94 25.71 1.42 -2.62
CA SER A 94 27.13 1.81 -2.64
C SER A 94 27.75 1.99 -1.26
N GLY A 95 26.94 1.93 -0.17
CA GLY A 95 27.41 2.10 1.20
C GLY A 95 27.57 3.58 1.63
N ARG A 96 26.99 4.53 0.89
CA ARG A 96 26.91 5.94 1.31
C ARG A 96 26.01 6.10 2.53
N CYS A 97 25.01 5.22 2.68
CA CYS A 97 24.16 5.13 3.86
C CYS A 97 24.26 3.73 4.47
N ASP A 98 24.28 3.65 5.81
CA ASP A 98 24.20 2.39 6.56
C ASP A 98 22.80 1.80 6.49
N VAL A 99 21.79 2.65 6.39
CA VAL A 99 20.36 2.31 6.48
C VAL A 99 19.59 2.99 5.37
N TYR A 100 18.63 2.27 4.78
CA TYR A 100 17.56 2.84 3.96
C TYR A 100 16.23 2.66 4.68
N THR A 101 15.44 3.74 4.78
CA THR A 101 14.13 3.73 5.42
C THR A 101 13.05 4.26 4.48
N THR A 102 11.96 3.55 4.42
CA THR A 102 10.70 3.89 3.73
C THR A 102 9.62 2.91 4.19
N ASP A 103 8.45 2.91 3.54
CA ASP A 103 7.41 1.90 3.73
C ASP A 103 7.98 0.48 3.62
N ALA A 104 7.57 -0.42 4.50
CA ALA A 104 8.09 -1.79 4.53
C ALA A 104 7.86 -2.52 3.20
N SER A 105 6.70 -2.33 2.55
CA SER A 105 6.44 -2.90 1.22
C SER A 105 7.46 -2.42 0.18
N GLY A 106 7.85 -1.14 0.22
CA GLY A 106 8.89 -0.56 -0.61
C GLY A 106 10.27 -1.13 -0.33
N LEU A 107 10.58 -1.45 0.94
CA LEU A 107 11.83 -2.12 1.33
C LEU A 107 11.87 -3.56 0.82
N TYR A 108 10.75 -4.30 0.92
CA TYR A 108 10.65 -5.64 0.34
C TYR A 108 10.86 -5.62 -1.17
N SER A 109 10.23 -4.66 -1.87
CA SER A 109 10.42 -4.46 -3.32
C SER A 109 11.88 -4.15 -3.66
N THR A 110 12.49 -3.23 -2.92
CA THR A 110 13.91 -2.86 -3.12
C THR A 110 14.84 -4.06 -2.93
N ARG A 111 14.63 -4.84 -1.89
CA ARG A 111 15.43 -6.04 -1.62
C ARG A 111 15.23 -7.13 -2.68
N ALA A 112 14.01 -7.31 -3.18
CA ALA A 112 13.70 -8.37 -4.15
C ALA A 112 14.17 -8.05 -5.57
N ALA A 113 14.10 -6.78 -6.00
CA ALA A 113 14.24 -6.43 -7.41
C ALA A 113 15.38 -5.46 -7.74
N ASN A 114 15.98 -4.80 -6.74
CA ASN A 114 16.91 -3.69 -7.01
C ASN A 114 18.34 -3.89 -6.46
N VAL A 115 18.64 -5.03 -5.85
CA VAL A 115 19.99 -5.31 -5.35
C VAL A 115 20.95 -5.48 -6.54
N PRO A 116 21.99 -4.64 -6.68
CA PRO A 116 22.90 -4.72 -7.82
C PRO A 116 23.91 -5.87 -7.66
N PRO A 117 24.26 -6.58 -8.74
CA PRO A 117 25.35 -7.55 -8.70
C PRO A 117 26.69 -6.89 -8.27
N PRO A 118 27.58 -7.62 -7.58
CA PRO A 118 27.49 -9.06 -7.22
C PRO A 118 26.68 -9.36 -5.95
N ALA A 119 26.13 -8.35 -5.26
CA ALA A 119 25.35 -8.52 -4.05
C ALA A 119 24.04 -9.27 -4.34
N LYS A 120 23.48 -9.92 -3.32
CA LYS A 120 22.23 -10.69 -3.39
C LYS A 120 21.22 -10.14 -2.40
N ALA A 121 19.93 -10.41 -2.63
CA ALA A 121 18.85 -10.03 -1.72
C ALA A 121 19.12 -10.49 -0.26
N ASP A 122 19.72 -11.68 -0.10
CA ASP A 122 20.05 -12.24 1.21
C ASP A 122 21.20 -11.54 1.93
N ASP A 123 21.93 -10.64 1.29
CA ASP A 123 22.96 -9.81 1.95
C ASP A 123 22.34 -8.65 2.75
N PHE A 124 21.03 -8.44 2.62
CA PHE A 124 20.28 -7.38 3.27
C PHE A 124 19.14 -7.94 4.10
N ILE A 125 18.82 -7.27 5.20
CA ILE A 125 17.70 -7.60 6.08
C ILE A 125 16.82 -6.38 6.30
N ILE A 126 15.52 -6.61 6.41
CA ILE A 126 14.56 -5.64 6.92
C ILE A 126 14.45 -5.91 8.41
N LEU A 127 14.71 -4.87 9.22
CA LEU A 127 14.61 -4.99 10.67
C LEU A 127 13.15 -5.20 11.11
N PRO A 128 12.93 -5.84 12.27
CA PRO A 128 11.58 -6.24 12.69
C PRO A 128 10.68 -5.08 13.13
N GLU A 129 11.27 -3.93 13.46
CA GLU A 129 10.49 -2.80 13.95
C GLU A 129 9.79 -2.06 12.83
N ILE A 130 8.49 -1.83 13.04
CA ILE A 130 7.67 -0.91 12.25
C ILE A 130 7.42 0.32 13.13
N ILE A 131 7.85 1.49 12.68
CA ILE A 131 7.91 2.69 13.50
C ILE A 131 6.77 3.70 13.24
N SER A 132 5.90 3.42 12.28
CA SER A 132 4.75 4.28 11.96
C SER A 132 3.56 3.49 11.45
N LYS A 133 2.44 4.19 11.29
CA LYS A 133 1.26 3.74 10.55
C LYS A 133 1.25 4.46 9.20
N GLU A 134 1.26 3.69 8.12
CA GLU A 134 1.19 4.22 6.76
C GLU A 134 -0.05 3.63 6.05
N PRO A 135 -1.26 4.21 6.25
CA PRO A 135 -2.45 3.82 5.48
C PRO A 135 -2.32 4.39 4.07
N LEU A 136 -1.95 3.54 3.12
CA LEU A 136 -1.73 3.93 1.73
C LEU A 136 -3.06 3.93 0.98
N ALA A 137 -3.37 5.04 0.32
CA ALA A 137 -4.62 5.19 -0.42
C ALA A 137 -4.41 6.03 -1.70
N PRO A 138 -5.17 5.77 -2.77
CA PRO A 138 -5.18 6.65 -3.92
C PRO A 138 -5.76 8.01 -3.54
N ALA A 139 -5.19 9.07 -4.10
CA ALA A 139 -5.61 10.45 -3.86
C ALA A 139 -6.07 11.10 -5.17
N VAL A 140 -7.15 11.86 -5.10
CA VAL A 140 -7.66 12.73 -6.16
C VAL A 140 -7.74 14.16 -5.68
N ARG A 141 -7.98 15.14 -6.57
CA ARG A 141 -8.13 16.54 -6.17
C ARG A 141 -9.49 16.79 -5.53
N HIS A 142 -9.54 17.70 -4.57
CA HIS A 142 -10.80 18.23 -4.08
C HIS A 142 -11.65 18.83 -5.21
N GLY A 143 -12.97 18.70 -5.08
CA GLY A 143 -13.94 19.34 -5.96
C GLY A 143 -14.58 18.43 -6.99
N ASP A 144 -14.11 17.21 -7.17
CA ASP A 144 -14.78 16.18 -7.97
C ASP A 144 -15.19 15.01 -7.08
N GLN A 145 -16.29 15.19 -6.36
CA GLN A 145 -16.81 14.19 -5.43
C GLN A 145 -17.24 12.91 -6.12
N GLN A 146 -17.76 13.01 -7.34
CA GLN A 146 -18.16 11.83 -8.10
C GLN A 146 -16.94 10.96 -8.45
N PHE A 147 -15.86 11.57 -8.91
CA PHE A 147 -14.64 10.81 -9.20
C PHE A 147 -14.00 10.23 -7.94
N ALA A 148 -13.98 10.98 -6.84
CA ALA A 148 -13.54 10.50 -5.55
C ALA A 148 -14.34 9.27 -5.07
N ASP A 149 -15.67 9.30 -5.25
CA ASP A 149 -16.54 8.17 -4.94
C ASP A 149 -16.27 6.96 -5.84
N ILE A 150 -16.09 7.15 -7.15
CA ILE A 150 -15.73 6.06 -8.08
C ILE A 150 -14.43 5.38 -7.64
N VAL A 151 -13.39 6.16 -7.32
CA VAL A 151 -12.10 5.64 -6.86
C VAL A 151 -12.26 4.85 -5.55
N ARG A 152 -13.00 5.40 -4.59
CA ARG A 152 -13.24 4.78 -3.28
C ARG A 152 -14.05 3.48 -3.40
N TRP A 153 -15.17 3.53 -4.11
CA TRP A 153 -16.06 2.38 -4.27
C TRP A 153 -15.47 1.28 -5.15
N SER A 154 -14.54 1.60 -6.06
CA SER A 154 -13.81 0.57 -6.80
C SER A 154 -13.00 -0.34 -5.86
N GLN A 155 -12.33 0.22 -4.86
CA GLN A 155 -11.62 -0.58 -3.86
C GLN A 155 -12.60 -1.37 -2.97
N TYR A 156 -13.67 -0.74 -2.49
CA TYR A 156 -14.67 -1.44 -1.68
C TYR A 156 -15.35 -2.57 -2.44
N ALA A 157 -15.59 -2.41 -3.74
CA ALA A 157 -16.14 -3.46 -4.58
C ALA A 157 -15.24 -4.68 -4.66
N MET A 158 -13.93 -4.48 -4.75
CA MET A 158 -12.94 -5.57 -4.74
C MET A 158 -12.91 -6.29 -3.39
N LEU A 159 -13.03 -5.55 -2.28
CA LEU A 159 -13.07 -6.11 -0.93
C LEU A 159 -14.37 -6.89 -0.67
N GLU A 160 -15.53 -6.32 -0.97
CA GLU A 160 -16.81 -7.02 -0.82
C GLU A 160 -16.88 -8.26 -1.71
N SER A 161 -16.36 -8.18 -2.93
CA SER A 161 -16.30 -9.36 -3.81
C SER A 161 -15.47 -10.48 -3.20
N GLU A 162 -14.31 -10.19 -2.60
CA GLU A 162 -13.52 -11.19 -1.88
C GLU A 162 -14.29 -11.77 -0.69
N GLU A 163 -14.98 -10.92 0.08
CA GLU A 163 -15.76 -11.32 1.26
C GLU A 163 -16.91 -12.27 0.91
N TYR A 164 -17.52 -12.08 -0.25
CA TYR A 164 -18.57 -12.95 -0.77
C TYR A 164 -18.06 -14.09 -1.68
N GLY A 165 -16.74 -14.31 -1.74
CA GLY A 165 -16.13 -15.39 -2.53
C GLY A 165 -16.28 -15.22 -4.03
N ILE A 166 -16.43 -13.98 -4.53
CA ILE A 166 -16.48 -13.65 -5.95
C ILE A 166 -15.05 -13.36 -6.42
N ASP A 167 -14.58 -14.05 -7.43
CA ASP A 167 -13.26 -13.90 -8.03
C ASP A 167 -13.30 -13.85 -9.56
N SER A 168 -12.15 -13.63 -10.19
CA SER A 168 -12.04 -13.51 -11.66
C SER A 168 -12.44 -14.79 -12.41
N LYS A 169 -12.42 -15.95 -11.74
CA LYS A 169 -12.69 -17.25 -12.34
C LYS A 169 -14.17 -17.63 -12.25
N ASN A 170 -14.85 -17.19 -11.18
CA ASN A 170 -16.24 -17.58 -10.91
C ASN A 170 -17.26 -16.46 -11.15
N VAL A 171 -16.84 -15.22 -11.44
CA VAL A 171 -17.73 -14.06 -11.56
C VAL A 171 -18.87 -14.26 -12.58
N ASP A 172 -18.63 -15.00 -13.69
CA ASP A 172 -19.66 -15.31 -14.68
C ASP A 172 -20.76 -16.22 -14.11
N GLU A 173 -20.37 -17.19 -13.30
CA GLU A 173 -21.31 -18.09 -12.63
C GLU A 173 -22.07 -17.35 -11.52
N MET A 174 -21.40 -16.47 -10.80
CA MET A 174 -21.97 -15.68 -9.70
C MET A 174 -23.08 -14.72 -10.16
N LEU A 175 -23.16 -14.37 -11.45
CA LEU A 175 -24.31 -13.65 -12.01
C LEU A 175 -25.62 -14.42 -11.85
N LYS A 176 -25.59 -15.74 -11.68
CA LYS A 176 -26.77 -16.61 -11.50
C LYS A 176 -27.08 -16.84 -10.02
N SER A 177 -26.33 -16.24 -9.10
CA SER A 177 -26.52 -16.42 -7.67
C SER A 177 -27.91 -15.95 -7.23
N GLU A 178 -28.55 -16.71 -6.35
CA GLU A 178 -29.81 -16.29 -5.71
C GLU A 178 -29.58 -15.37 -4.49
N ASN A 179 -28.33 -15.19 -4.04
CA ASN A 179 -27.99 -14.30 -2.93
C ASN A 179 -28.28 -12.83 -3.33
N PRO A 180 -29.17 -12.12 -2.64
CA PRO A 180 -29.55 -10.76 -3.00
C PRO A 180 -28.39 -9.76 -2.89
N THR A 181 -27.40 -10.01 -2.03
CA THR A 181 -26.22 -9.16 -1.92
C THR A 181 -25.30 -9.34 -3.14
N ILE A 182 -25.06 -10.57 -3.57
CA ILE A 182 -24.28 -10.85 -4.79
C ILE A 182 -24.98 -10.26 -6.02
N LYS A 183 -26.32 -10.36 -6.12
CA LYS A 183 -27.09 -9.73 -7.20
C LYS A 183 -26.90 -8.21 -7.26
N ARG A 184 -26.84 -7.55 -6.11
CA ARG A 184 -26.55 -6.08 -6.05
C ARG A 184 -25.12 -5.78 -6.43
N ILE A 185 -24.15 -6.47 -5.82
CA ILE A 185 -22.71 -6.29 -6.10
C ILE A 185 -22.44 -6.40 -7.60
N LEU A 186 -22.95 -7.42 -8.26
CA LEU A 186 -22.68 -7.69 -9.68
C LEU A 186 -23.61 -6.93 -10.66
N GLY A 187 -24.49 -6.07 -10.16
CA GLY A 187 -25.39 -5.25 -10.99
C GLY A 187 -26.53 -6.03 -11.65
N VAL A 188 -26.83 -7.27 -11.19
CA VAL A 188 -28.02 -8.03 -11.60
C VAL A 188 -29.28 -7.36 -11.06
N THR A 189 -29.23 -6.86 -9.82
CA THR A 189 -30.22 -5.92 -9.29
C THR A 189 -29.68 -4.51 -9.57
N PRO A 190 -30.35 -3.73 -10.45
CA PRO A 190 -29.84 -2.42 -10.89
C PRO A 190 -30.01 -1.33 -9.84
N GLY A 191 -29.32 -0.20 -10.05
CA GLY A 191 -29.42 1.02 -9.25
C GLY A 191 -28.10 1.53 -8.71
N MET A 192 -27.18 0.63 -8.38
CA MET A 192 -25.90 1.01 -7.76
C MET A 192 -24.94 1.66 -8.74
N GLY A 193 -24.86 1.15 -9.97
CA GLY A 193 -24.07 1.79 -11.04
C GLY A 193 -24.60 3.17 -11.37
N LYS A 194 -25.93 3.31 -11.53
CA LYS A 194 -26.55 4.61 -11.76
C LYS A 194 -26.30 5.61 -10.63
N ALA A 195 -26.36 5.17 -9.38
CA ALA A 195 -26.07 6.03 -8.22
C ALA A 195 -24.64 6.57 -8.23
N LEU A 196 -23.68 5.75 -8.66
CA LEU A 196 -22.27 6.11 -8.78
C LEU A 196 -21.95 6.85 -10.11
N GLY A 197 -22.90 6.88 -11.07
CA GLY A 197 -22.70 7.49 -12.38
C GLY A 197 -21.91 6.64 -13.37
N VAL A 198 -21.92 5.32 -13.20
CA VAL A 198 -21.22 4.34 -14.03
C VAL A 198 -22.17 3.25 -14.53
N ASP A 199 -21.67 2.34 -15.37
CA ASP A 199 -22.44 1.16 -15.81
C ASP A 199 -22.86 0.27 -14.64
N GLU A 200 -24.03 -0.35 -14.72
CA GLU A 200 -24.54 -1.23 -13.64
C GLU A 200 -23.61 -2.44 -13.40
N LYS A 201 -22.90 -2.89 -14.42
CA LYS A 201 -21.95 -4.01 -14.33
C LYS A 201 -20.53 -3.58 -13.93
N TRP A 202 -20.36 -2.38 -13.38
CA TRP A 202 -19.03 -1.86 -13.04
C TRP A 202 -18.23 -2.80 -12.13
N VAL A 203 -18.84 -3.39 -11.09
CA VAL A 203 -18.17 -4.36 -10.21
C VAL A 203 -17.83 -5.63 -10.98
N TYR A 204 -18.81 -6.18 -11.74
CA TYR A 204 -18.55 -7.34 -12.59
C TYR A 204 -17.33 -7.09 -13.51
N ASN A 205 -17.27 -5.93 -14.15
CA ASN A 205 -16.17 -5.57 -15.04
C ASN A 205 -14.84 -5.48 -14.30
N ILE A 206 -14.80 -4.90 -13.09
CA ILE A 206 -13.60 -4.87 -12.25
C ILE A 206 -13.14 -6.29 -11.95
N ILE A 207 -14.03 -7.12 -11.41
CA ILE A 207 -13.65 -8.48 -10.98
C ILE A 207 -13.24 -9.35 -12.18
N LYS A 208 -13.95 -9.24 -13.30
CA LYS A 208 -13.63 -9.99 -14.52
C LYS A 208 -12.24 -9.65 -15.08
N GLN A 209 -11.84 -8.38 -15.04
CA GLN A 209 -10.60 -7.90 -15.65
C GLN A 209 -9.42 -7.88 -14.69
N VAL A 210 -9.65 -7.57 -13.42
CA VAL A 210 -8.58 -7.34 -12.42
C VAL A 210 -8.61 -8.40 -11.32
N GLY A 211 -9.78 -8.97 -11.01
CA GLY A 211 -9.97 -9.83 -9.87
C GLY A 211 -10.40 -9.08 -8.61
N ASN A 212 -10.66 -9.81 -7.52
CA ASN A 212 -10.95 -9.23 -6.22
C ASN A 212 -9.66 -8.74 -5.52
N TYR A 213 -9.79 -8.16 -4.32
CA TYR A 213 -8.65 -7.62 -3.59
C TYR A 213 -7.61 -8.70 -3.23
N GLY A 214 -8.05 -9.89 -2.81
CA GLY A 214 -7.16 -11.00 -2.50
C GLY A 214 -6.33 -11.45 -3.71
N GLU A 215 -6.95 -11.58 -4.88
CA GLU A 215 -6.24 -11.91 -6.13
C GLU A 215 -5.23 -10.84 -6.51
N SER A 216 -5.61 -9.57 -6.39
CA SER A 216 -4.70 -8.43 -6.65
C SER A 216 -3.53 -8.41 -5.67
N PHE A 217 -3.79 -8.61 -4.37
CA PHE A 217 -2.75 -8.68 -3.35
C PHE A 217 -1.75 -9.81 -3.64
N GLU A 218 -2.26 -11.04 -3.84
CA GLU A 218 -1.42 -12.23 -4.07
C GLU A 218 -0.53 -12.09 -5.30
N ARG A 219 -1.08 -11.55 -6.38
CA ARG A 219 -0.36 -11.35 -7.65
C ARG A 219 0.74 -10.32 -7.56
N ASN A 220 0.50 -9.21 -6.82
CA ASN A 220 1.39 -8.06 -6.83
C ASN A 220 2.42 -8.05 -5.68
N VAL A 221 2.02 -8.46 -4.49
CA VAL A 221 2.86 -8.38 -3.29
C VAL A 221 2.86 -9.65 -2.44
N GLY A 222 1.84 -10.49 -2.55
CA GLY A 222 1.64 -11.70 -1.74
C GLY A 222 2.53 -12.86 -2.11
N MET A 223 2.16 -14.05 -1.67
CA MET A 223 2.93 -15.28 -1.88
C MET A 223 3.05 -15.69 -3.34
N GLY A 224 2.14 -15.22 -4.20
CA GLY A 224 2.20 -15.35 -5.66
C GLY A 224 3.24 -14.45 -6.35
N SER A 225 3.77 -13.44 -5.66
CA SER A 225 4.73 -12.47 -6.15
C SER A 225 6.18 -12.78 -5.72
N PRO A 226 7.18 -12.14 -6.32
CA PRO A 226 8.57 -12.21 -5.83
C PRO A 226 8.77 -11.65 -4.42
N LEU A 227 7.87 -10.78 -3.95
CA LEU A 227 7.99 -10.09 -2.66
C LEU A 227 7.69 -11.01 -1.47
N LYS A 228 6.79 -11.97 -1.64
CA LYS A 228 6.41 -12.95 -0.60
C LYS A 228 5.93 -12.31 0.71
N ILE A 229 5.16 -11.21 0.61
CA ILE A 229 4.65 -10.51 1.78
C ILE A 229 3.40 -11.22 2.30
N ASP A 230 3.35 -11.53 3.60
CA ASP A 230 2.11 -11.98 4.26
C ASP A 230 1.10 -10.84 4.31
N ARG A 231 -0.18 -11.17 4.16
CA ARG A 231 -1.25 -10.16 4.19
C ARG A 231 -1.33 -9.37 5.50
N GLY A 232 -1.03 -9.99 6.63
CA GLY A 232 -1.01 -9.31 7.93
C GLY A 232 -2.26 -8.46 8.17
N LEU A 233 -2.07 -7.16 8.40
CA LEU A 233 -3.17 -6.19 8.55
C LEU A 233 -4.02 -6.01 7.28
N ASN A 234 -3.54 -6.43 6.13
CA ASN A 234 -4.26 -6.35 4.86
C ASN A 234 -5.23 -7.53 4.61
N LYS A 235 -5.40 -8.42 5.59
CA LYS A 235 -6.47 -9.42 5.60
C LYS A 235 -7.84 -8.75 5.75
N LEU A 236 -8.90 -9.43 5.30
CA LEU A 236 -10.26 -9.00 5.57
C LEU A 236 -10.51 -8.93 7.10
N TRP A 237 -11.42 -8.08 7.51
CA TRP A 237 -11.84 -7.96 8.92
C TRP A 237 -12.32 -9.30 9.51
N THR A 238 -12.99 -10.14 8.72
CA THR A 238 -13.42 -11.50 9.08
C THR A 238 -12.25 -12.45 9.34
N GLN A 239 -11.05 -12.09 8.90
CA GLN A 239 -9.81 -12.85 9.06
C GLN A 239 -8.83 -12.18 10.04
N GLY A 240 -9.31 -11.18 10.79
CA GLY A 240 -8.52 -10.43 11.77
C GLY A 240 -7.65 -9.31 11.17
N GLY A 241 -7.89 -8.91 9.92
CA GLY A 241 -7.24 -7.77 9.29
C GLY A 241 -8.02 -6.46 9.46
N LEU A 242 -7.58 -5.42 8.76
CA LEU A 242 -8.17 -4.09 8.75
C LEU A 242 -8.95 -3.77 7.48
N GLN A 243 -8.91 -4.65 6.48
CA GLN A 243 -9.68 -4.43 5.25
C GLN A 243 -11.17 -4.66 5.52
N TYR A 244 -11.91 -3.56 5.50
CA TYR A 244 -13.35 -3.51 5.79
C TYR A 244 -14.02 -2.61 4.78
N ALA A 245 -14.95 -3.14 3.99
CA ALA A 245 -15.74 -2.37 3.05
C ALA A 245 -17.13 -2.07 3.62
N PRO A 246 -17.66 -0.84 3.44
CA PRO A 246 -19.08 -0.58 3.66
C PRO A 246 -19.89 -1.32 2.59
N PRO A 247 -21.11 -1.78 2.95
CA PRO A 247 -21.92 -2.60 2.04
C PRO A 247 -22.43 -1.82 0.82
N ILE A 248 -22.42 -2.45 -0.35
CA ILE A 248 -23.05 -1.94 -1.59
C ILE A 248 -24.58 -2.14 -1.48
N ARG A 249 -25.29 -1.06 -1.11
CA ARG A 249 -26.75 -1.06 -0.88
C ARG A 249 -27.40 0.19 -1.44
#